data_6139427f535554865c46c4acc249c032
#
_entry.id   6139427f535554865c46c4acc249c032
#
_cell.length_a   1.000
_cell.length_b   1.000
_cell.length_c   1.000
_cell.angle_alpha   90.00
_cell.angle_beta   90.00
_cell.angle_gamma   90.00
#
_symmetry.space_group_name_H-M   'P 1'
#
loop_
_entity.id
_entity.type
_entity.pdbx_description
1 polymer ?
#
loop_
_entity_poly.entity_id
_entity_poly.type
_entity_poly.pdbx_seq_one_letter_code
_entity_poly.pdbx_strand_id
1 'polypeptide(L)'
;SYYTSRKTEIEQEKERISSTLQSINIQQSVKDLRSSSLQLLKNKIAKRYADTARKKFTIRDIKSRTEEFLNEYPVVLSTTYSAKSCISKDMVFDYVIMDEASQVDIKTGALALSCAMNAVIVGDDKQLPNVVSRDEAQALNAIQTIYNLSDSYNAITHSFLQSCVEIFKDAPVTLLREHYRCHPKIIEFCNQRFYHGELIAMTTDNDESNVLQVVRTAKGNHARDKFNQREIDVIVQEVMPEYTDEESSIGIITPYRLQADEINKALGCDIASTVHKYQGRECDTVIMSMVDNVPTEFSDDANLLNVAISRAKTHLCIVTNGNEIPKDTNLAQLIAYIQYNNFEIKESKLHSVFDLLYKQYTSERLAYAKAHPQVSEYMSENLMYDV
;
A
#
# COMPACT_ATOMS: atom_id res chain seq x y z
N SER A 1 -39.08 8.74 -10.50
CA SER A 1 -37.88 9.48 -10.93
C SER A 1 -36.83 8.53 -11.51
N TYR A 2 -35.83 9.04 -12.22
CA TYR A 2 -34.75 8.25 -12.80
C TYR A 2 -34.06 7.32 -11.78
N TYR A 3 -33.73 7.86 -10.61
CA TYR A 3 -33.07 7.08 -9.54
C TYR A 3 -33.94 5.93 -9.01
N THR A 4 -35.24 6.13 -8.90
CA THR A 4 -36.17 5.09 -8.45
C THR A 4 -36.26 3.96 -9.48
N SER A 5 -36.35 4.31 -10.77
CA SER A 5 -36.38 3.33 -11.87
C SER A 5 -35.07 2.54 -11.92
N ARG A 6 -33.93 3.24 -11.84
CA ARG A 6 -32.61 2.60 -11.89
C ARG A 6 -32.36 1.68 -10.69
N LYS A 7 -32.82 2.07 -9.50
CA LYS A 7 -32.75 1.22 -8.31
C LYS A 7 -33.53 -0.08 -8.51
N THR A 8 -34.76 0.03 -9.03
CA THR A 8 -35.61 -1.15 -9.29
C THR A 8 -34.95 -2.08 -10.34
N GLU A 9 -34.36 -1.55 -11.39
CA GLU A 9 -33.64 -2.35 -12.40
C GLU A 9 -32.47 -3.12 -11.79
N ILE A 10 -31.69 -2.45 -10.92
CA ILE A 10 -30.54 -3.08 -10.24
C ILE A 10 -31.01 -4.17 -9.28
N GLU A 11 -32.09 -3.92 -8.52
CA GLU A 11 -32.67 -4.91 -7.61
C GLU A 11 -33.18 -6.15 -8.38
N GLN A 12 -33.85 -5.97 -9.49
CA GLN A 12 -34.31 -7.08 -10.35
C GLN A 12 -33.14 -7.88 -10.93
N GLU A 13 -32.10 -7.22 -11.39
CA GLU A 13 -30.91 -7.91 -11.91
C GLU A 13 -30.17 -8.65 -10.80
N LYS A 14 -30.06 -8.08 -9.60
CA LYS A 14 -29.51 -8.74 -8.42
C LYS A 14 -30.29 -10.00 -8.06
N GLU A 15 -31.62 -9.97 -8.07
CA GLU A 15 -32.47 -11.15 -7.82
C GLU A 15 -32.28 -12.20 -8.91
N ARG A 16 -32.22 -11.81 -10.17
CA ARG A 16 -31.97 -12.73 -11.30
C ARG A 16 -30.63 -13.44 -11.16
N ILE A 17 -29.56 -12.70 -10.87
CA ILE A 17 -28.22 -13.25 -10.67
C ILE A 17 -28.22 -14.18 -9.46
N SER A 18 -28.82 -13.76 -8.35
CA SER A 18 -28.88 -14.54 -7.11
C SER A 18 -29.59 -15.87 -7.30
N SER A 19 -30.72 -15.88 -8.01
CA SER A 19 -31.45 -17.12 -8.32
C SER A 19 -30.65 -18.05 -9.23
N THR A 20 -29.94 -17.49 -10.21
CA THR A 20 -29.03 -18.26 -11.08
C THR A 20 -27.90 -18.90 -10.28
N LEU A 21 -27.23 -18.13 -9.41
CA LEU A 21 -26.16 -18.62 -8.55
C LEU A 21 -26.63 -19.73 -7.60
N GLN A 22 -27.83 -19.59 -7.02
CA GLN A 22 -28.43 -20.62 -6.18
C GLN A 22 -28.73 -21.90 -6.95
N SER A 23 -29.23 -21.80 -8.19
CA SER A 23 -29.53 -22.95 -9.04
C SER A 23 -28.30 -23.78 -9.41
N ILE A 24 -27.15 -23.13 -9.56
CA ILE A 24 -25.87 -23.76 -9.95
C ILE A 24 -25.15 -24.36 -8.71
N ASN A 25 -25.55 -23.99 -7.49
CA ASN A 25 -24.90 -24.40 -6.25
C ASN A 25 -23.36 -24.28 -6.28
N ILE A 26 -22.89 -23.09 -6.65
CA ILE A 26 -21.46 -22.77 -6.86
C ILE A 26 -20.61 -23.22 -5.67
N GLN A 27 -21.08 -23.00 -4.44
CA GLN A 27 -20.32 -23.38 -3.24
C GLN A 27 -20.03 -24.89 -3.19
N GLN A 28 -21.02 -25.72 -3.56
CA GLN A 28 -20.83 -27.15 -3.62
C GLN A 28 -19.89 -27.55 -4.75
N SER A 29 -20.06 -26.96 -5.94
CA SER A 29 -19.20 -27.19 -7.10
C SER A 29 -17.73 -26.85 -6.81
N VAL A 30 -17.46 -25.74 -6.09
CA VAL A 30 -16.10 -25.37 -5.68
C VAL A 30 -15.53 -26.36 -4.66
N LYS A 31 -16.34 -26.83 -3.69
CA LYS A 31 -15.91 -27.88 -2.75
C LYS A 31 -15.55 -29.18 -3.46
N ASP A 32 -16.39 -29.59 -4.43
CA ASP A 32 -16.18 -30.81 -5.19
C ASP A 32 -14.94 -30.71 -6.08
N LEU A 33 -14.74 -29.58 -6.72
CA LEU A 33 -13.54 -29.29 -7.50
C LEU A 33 -12.26 -29.36 -6.64
N ARG A 34 -12.28 -28.71 -5.46
CA ARG A 34 -11.16 -28.75 -4.52
C ARG A 34 -10.88 -30.19 -4.04
N SER A 35 -11.91 -30.93 -3.66
CA SER A 35 -11.78 -32.31 -3.21
C SER A 35 -11.21 -33.22 -4.29
N SER A 36 -11.78 -33.14 -5.51
CA SER A 36 -11.34 -33.94 -6.66
C SER A 36 -9.91 -33.61 -7.08
N SER A 37 -9.56 -32.31 -7.10
CA SER A 37 -8.20 -31.84 -7.44
C SER A 37 -7.19 -32.33 -6.40
N LEU A 38 -7.52 -32.26 -5.10
CA LEU A 38 -6.66 -32.75 -4.03
C LEU A 38 -6.47 -34.27 -4.11
N GLN A 39 -7.53 -35.02 -4.39
CA GLN A 39 -7.47 -36.46 -4.55
C GLN A 39 -6.62 -36.85 -5.78
N LEU A 40 -6.78 -36.16 -6.89
CA LEU A 40 -5.95 -36.35 -8.09
C LEU A 40 -4.47 -36.09 -7.79
N LEU A 41 -4.15 -35.01 -7.08
CA LEU A 41 -2.81 -34.68 -6.66
C LEU A 41 -2.20 -35.78 -5.76
N LYS A 42 -2.95 -36.18 -4.72
CA LYS A 42 -2.52 -37.28 -3.82
C LYS A 42 -2.24 -38.57 -4.59
N ASN A 43 -3.13 -38.95 -5.51
CA ASN A 43 -2.94 -40.15 -6.34
C ASN A 43 -1.70 -40.05 -7.26
N LYS A 44 -1.46 -38.88 -7.86
CA LYS A 44 -0.26 -38.65 -8.67
C LYS A 44 1.02 -38.73 -7.82
N ILE A 45 1.04 -38.13 -6.65
CA ILE A 45 2.17 -38.19 -5.73
C ILE A 45 2.40 -39.62 -5.24
N ALA A 46 1.35 -40.32 -4.80
CA ALA A 46 1.45 -41.73 -4.37
C ALA A 46 2.00 -42.62 -5.46
N LYS A 47 1.51 -42.47 -6.71
CA LYS A 47 2.02 -43.23 -7.86
C LYS A 47 3.50 -42.93 -8.18
N ARG A 48 3.90 -41.65 -8.06
CA ARG A 48 5.29 -41.22 -8.31
C ARG A 48 6.28 -41.80 -7.30
N TYR A 49 5.89 -41.96 -6.05
CA TYR A 49 6.75 -42.37 -4.95
C TYR A 49 6.36 -43.75 -4.36
N ALA A 50 5.57 -44.55 -5.08
CA ALA A 50 5.15 -45.88 -4.60
C ALA A 50 6.32 -46.80 -4.24
N ASP A 51 7.36 -46.80 -5.10
CA ASP A 51 8.52 -47.71 -4.98
C ASP A 51 9.85 -46.98 -4.81
N THR A 52 9.84 -45.65 -4.65
CA THR A 52 11.07 -44.83 -4.59
C THR A 52 11.03 -43.82 -3.48
N ALA A 53 12.12 -43.71 -2.72
CA ALA A 53 12.29 -42.61 -1.78
C ALA A 53 12.58 -41.30 -2.53
N ARG A 54 12.04 -40.20 -2.02
CA ARG A 54 12.26 -38.86 -2.55
C ARG A 54 13.78 -38.54 -2.53
N LYS A 55 14.31 -38.10 -3.66
CA LYS A 55 15.71 -37.71 -3.76
C LYS A 55 15.99 -36.47 -2.90
N LYS A 56 17.11 -36.51 -2.19
CA LYS A 56 17.64 -35.38 -1.43
C LYS A 56 18.78 -34.73 -2.21
N PHE A 57 18.85 -33.41 -2.19
CA PHE A 57 19.86 -32.62 -2.87
C PHE A 57 20.56 -31.69 -1.89
N THR A 58 21.86 -31.52 -2.06
CA THR A 58 22.65 -30.49 -1.40
C THR A 58 22.70 -29.24 -2.29
N ILE A 59 23.15 -28.09 -1.75
CA ILE A 59 23.34 -26.86 -2.55
C ILE A 59 24.29 -27.08 -3.73
N ARG A 60 25.31 -28.00 -3.60
CA ARG A 60 26.23 -28.35 -4.69
C ARG A 60 25.52 -29.16 -5.77
N ASP A 61 24.64 -30.06 -5.38
CA ASP A 61 23.90 -30.91 -6.33
C ASP A 61 22.96 -30.08 -7.21
N ILE A 62 22.42 -28.98 -6.72
CA ILE A 62 21.52 -28.10 -7.49
C ILE A 62 22.22 -27.62 -8.78
N LYS A 63 23.50 -27.29 -8.71
CA LYS A 63 24.26 -26.83 -9.89
C LYS A 63 24.86 -27.97 -10.72
N SER A 64 25.27 -29.06 -10.09
CA SER A 64 25.92 -30.19 -10.79
C SER A 64 24.92 -31.20 -11.34
N ARG A 65 23.72 -31.26 -10.76
CA ARG A 65 22.65 -32.20 -11.12
C ARG A 65 21.33 -31.46 -11.33
N THR A 66 21.39 -30.29 -12.00
CA THR A 66 20.25 -29.38 -12.18
C THR A 66 19.05 -30.08 -12.79
N GLU A 67 19.22 -30.89 -13.83
CA GLU A 67 18.12 -31.60 -14.48
C GLU A 67 17.42 -32.58 -13.53
N GLU A 68 18.15 -33.38 -12.76
CA GLU A 68 17.55 -34.26 -11.76
C GLU A 68 16.84 -33.48 -10.65
N PHE A 69 17.43 -32.35 -10.25
CA PHE A 69 16.84 -31.47 -9.26
C PHE A 69 15.53 -30.90 -9.76
N LEU A 70 15.47 -30.32 -10.98
CA LEU A 70 14.29 -29.75 -11.58
C LEU A 70 13.20 -30.80 -11.88
N ASN A 71 13.58 -32.00 -12.22
CA ASN A 71 12.63 -33.10 -12.36
C ASN A 71 11.97 -33.47 -11.03
N GLU A 72 12.67 -33.33 -9.91
CA GLU A 72 12.11 -33.58 -8.57
C GLU A 72 11.38 -32.35 -8.01
N TYR A 73 11.93 -31.15 -8.22
CA TYR A 73 11.44 -29.87 -7.76
C TYR A 73 11.24 -28.91 -8.94
N PRO A 74 10.13 -29.01 -9.69
CA PRO A 74 9.91 -28.22 -10.91
C PRO A 74 9.65 -26.74 -10.65
N VAL A 75 9.34 -26.36 -9.38
CA VAL A 75 9.12 -24.98 -8.98
C VAL A 75 10.24 -24.57 -8.01
N VAL A 76 10.96 -23.51 -8.39
CA VAL A 76 12.05 -22.94 -7.60
C VAL A 76 11.67 -21.51 -7.20
N LEU A 77 11.68 -21.23 -5.90
CA LEU A 77 11.47 -19.88 -5.36
C LEU A 77 12.83 -19.21 -5.16
N SER A 78 12.95 -17.99 -5.67
CA SER A 78 14.19 -17.21 -5.59
C SER A 78 13.90 -15.71 -5.60
N THR A 79 14.87 -14.90 -5.22
CA THR A 79 14.84 -13.46 -5.55
C THR A 79 15.22 -13.27 -7.01
N THR A 80 14.80 -12.16 -7.62
CA THR A 80 15.17 -11.79 -8.99
C THR A 80 16.68 -11.80 -9.21
N TYR A 81 17.45 -11.31 -8.25
CA TYR A 81 18.91 -11.27 -8.30
C TYR A 81 19.54 -12.67 -8.27
N SER A 82 18.99 -13.60 -7.51
CA SER A 82 19.55 -14.95 -7.31
C SER A 82 19.06 -15.96 -8.33
N ALA A 83 17.99 -15.69 -9.07
CA ALA A 83 17.34 -16.65 -9.98
C ALA A 83 18.34 -17.31 -10.94
N LYS A 84 19.18 -16.52 -11.61
CA LYS A 84 20.19 -17.03 -12.55
C LYS A 84 21.23 -17.92 -11.89
N SER A 85 21.53 -17.71 -10.62
CA SER A 85 22.53 -18.48 -9.88
C SER A 85 22.00 -19.78 -9.26
N CYS A 86 20.67 -20.00 -9.29
CA CYS A 86 20.02 -21.19 -8.72
C CYS A 86 20.20 -22.47 -9.57
N ILE A 87 20.57 -22.33 -10.83
CA ILE A 87 20.74 -23.47 -11.79
C ILE A 87 22.10 -23.43 -12.45
N SER A 88 22.47 -24.50 -13.16
CA SER A 88 23.68 -24.51 -13.97
C SER A 88 23.60 -23.46 -15.09
N LYS A 89 24.78 -23.06 -15.62
CA LYS A 89 24.86 -22.00 -16.66
C LYS A 89 24.20 -22.41 -17.97
N ASP A 90 24.15 -23.69 -18.26
CA ASP A 90 23.67 -24.26 -19.53
C ASP A 90 22.16 -24.60 -19.48
N MET A 91 21.53 -24.38 -18.34
CA MET A 91 20.10 -24.64 -18.15
C MET A 91 19.31 -23.34 -18.10
N VAL A 92 18.08 -23.40 -18.61
CA VAL A 92 17.08 -22.33 -18.49
C VAL A 92 15.76 -22.94 -18.01
N PHE A 93 14.97 -22.15 -17.29
CA PHE A 93 13.62 -22.53 -16.91
C PHE A 93 12.67 -22.43 -18.10
N ASP A 94 11.58 -23.18 -18.08
CA ASP A 94 10.49 -23.01 -19.06
C ASP A 94 9.81 -21.65 -18.85
N TYR A 95 9.60 -21.27 -17.59
CA TYR A 95 8.95 -20.02 -17.19
C TYR A 95 9.67 -19.36 -16.03
N VAL A 96 9.73 -18.02 -16.08
CA VAL A 96 9.91 -17.17 -14.91
C VAL A 96 8.59 -16.45 -14.62
N ILE A 97 8.15 -16.53 -13.37
CA ILE A 97 7.00 -15.77 -12.88
C ILE A 97 7.58 -14.76 -11.90
N MET A 98 7.48 -13.47 -12.23
CA MET A 98 8.00 -12.39 -11.41
C MET A 98 6.82 -11.64 -10.80
N ASP A 99 6.72 -11.67 -9.49
CA ASP A 99 5.73 -10.92 -8.74
C ASP A 99 6.31 -9.60 -8.24
N GLU A 100 5.45 -8.61 -7.98
CA GLU A 100 5.82 -7.25 -7.54
C GLU A 100 6.82 -6.56 -8.51
N ALA A 101 6.66 -6.78 -9.80
CA ALA A 101 7.60 -6.29 -10.83
C ALA A 101 7.68 -4.76 -10.93
N SER A 102 6.74 -4.02 -10.36
CA SER A 102 6.80 -2.57 -10.18
C SER A 102 7.93 -2.13 -9.25
N GLN A 103 8.35 -2.98 -8.30
CA GLN A 103 9.45 -2.73 -7.37
C GLN A 103 10.81 -3.20 -7.88
N VAL A 104 10.83 -3.89 -9.02
CA VAL A 104 12.07 -4.44 -9.60
C VAL A 104 12.71 -3.41 -10.51
N ASP A 105 14.02 -3.19 -10.36
CA ASP A 105 14.78 -2.38 -11.29
C ASP A 105 15.04 -3.13 -12.61
N ILE A 106 15.22 -2.39 -13.70
CA ILE A 106 15.38 -2.96 -15.04
C ILE A 106 16.56 -3.94 -15.13
N LYS A 107 17.67 -3.69 -14.43
CA LYS A 107 18.89 -4.53 -14.47
C LYS A 107 18.62 -5.93 -13.90
N THR A 108 18.03 -5.96 -12.71
CA THR A 108 17.70 -7.22 -12.02
C THR A 108 16.56 -7.97 -12.71
N GLY A 109 15.58 -7.23 -13.23
CA GLY A 109 14.51 -7.81 -14.04
C GLY A 109 15.05 -8.50 -15.31
N ALA A 110 15.93 -7.83 -16.06
CA ALA A 110 16.57 -8.38 -17.25
C ALA A 110 17.44 -9.61 -16.91
N LEU A 111 18.13 -9.60 -15.77
CA LEU A 111 18.89 -10.76 -15.30
C LEU A 111 17.98 -11.97 -15.05
N ALA A 112 16.82 -11.75 -14.42
CA ALA A 112 15.85 -12.81 -14.18
C ALA A 112 15.23 -13.33 -15.49
N LEU A 113 14.90 -12.45 -16.45
CA LEU A 113 14.42 -12.86 -17.77
C LEU A 113 15.45 -13.76 -18.50
N SER A 114 16.73 -13.51 -18.33
CA SER A 114 17.79 -14.28 -18.99
C SER A 114 17.87 -15.75 -18.55
N CYS A 115 17.12 -16.16 -17.52
CA CYS A 115 17.15 -17.54 -17.03
C CYS A 115 15.93 -18.38 -17.43
N ALA A 116 15.03 -17.86 -18.28
CA ALA A 116 13.83 -18.59 -18.71
C ALA A 116 13.50 -18.37 -20.19
N MET A 117 12.76 -19.32 -20.75
CA MET A 117 12.27 -19.25 -22.13
C MET A 117 11.03 -18.36 -22.27
N ASN A 118 10.19 -18.34 -21.25
CA ASN A 118 8.95 -17.57 -21.20
C ASN A 118 8.88 -16.79 -19.89
N ALA A 119 8.15 -15.68 -19.88
CA ALA A 119 7.99 -14.86 -18.69
C ALA A 119 6.52 -14.49 -18.44
N VAL A 120 6.15 -14.48 -17.16
CA VAL A 120 4.91 -13.88 -16.66
C VAL A 120 5.31 -12.79 -15.69
N ILE A 121 5.02 -11.54 -16.04
CA ILE A 121 5.40 -10.36 -15.26
C ILE A 121 4.13 -9.87 -14.55
N VAL A 122 4.12 -9.96 -13.22
CA VAL A 122 3.01 -9.56 -12.37
C VAL A 122 3.42 -8.33 -11.56
N GLY A 123 2.55 -7.34 -11.49
CA GLY A 123 2.80 -6.12 -10.73
C GLY A 123 1.70 -5.10 -10.92
N ASP A 124 1.83 -3.99 -10.24
CA ASP A 124 0.84 -2.92 -10.23
C ASP A 124 1.57 -1.57 -10.38
N ASP A 125 1.31 -0.87 -11.48
CA ASP A 125 1.91 0.44 -11.79
C ASP A 125 1.31 1.59 -10.95
N LYS A 126 0.21 1.32 -10.24
CA LYS A 126 -0.42 2.24 -9.28
C LYS A 126 0.10 2.05 -7.85
N GLN A 127 1.03 1.13 -7.64
CA GLN A 127 1.77 0.96 -6.39
C GLN A 127 3.17 1.56 -6.48
N LEU A 128 3.89 1.56 -5.35
CA LEU A 128 5.22 2.18 -5.28
C LEU A 128 6.19 1.53 -6.27
N PRO A 129 6.87 2.32 -7.12
CA PRO A 129 7.93 1.82 -7.98
C PRO A 129 9.22 1.55 -7.18
N ASN A 130 10.20 0.94 -7.85
CA ASN A 130 11.55 0.85 -7.31
C ASN A 130 12.15 2.25 -7.08
N VAL A 131 12.91 2.39 -5.99
CA VAL A 131 13.55 3.68 -5.62
C VAL A 131 14.99 3.69 -6.11
N VAL A 132 15.33 4.71 -6.89
CA VAL A 132 16.69 4.93 -7.41
C VAL A 132 17.37 6.01 -6.56
N SER A 133 18.55 5.71 -6.00
CA SER A 133 19.32 6.70 -5.26
C SER A 133 19.93 7.76 -6.19
N ARG A 134 20.31 8.93 -5.64
CA ARG A 134 20.94 10.02 -6.45
C ARG A 134 22.23 9.57 -7.14
N ASP A 135 23.07 8.83 -6.43
CA ASP A 135 24.35 8.35 -6.99
C ASP A 135 24.12 7.32 -8.09
N GLU A 136 23.14 6.44 -7.89
CA GLU A 136 22.73 5.46 -8.90
C GLU A 136 22.12 6.15 -10.13
N ALA A 137 21.30 7.16 -9.96
CA ALA A 137 20.70 7.94 -11.05
C ALA A 137 21.77 8.60 -11.94
N GLN A 138 22.86 9.10 -11.35
CA GLN A 138 23.97 9.66 -12.14
C GLN A 138 24.64 8.60 -13.02
N ALA A 139 24.89 7.41 -12.45
CA ALA A 139 25.48 6.30 -13.20
C ALA A 139 24.55 5.80 -14.33
N LEU A 140 23.26 5.70 -14.04
CA LEU A 140 22.24 5.28 -15.01
C LEU A 140 22.08 6.28 -16.16
N ASN A 141 22.11 7.60 -15.88
CA ASN A 141 22.10 8.64 -16.91
C ASN A 141 23.33 8.54 -17.83
N ALA A 142 24.51 8.27 -17.27
CA ALA A 142 25.71 8.08 -18.08
C ALA A 142 25.56 6.87 -19.02
N ILE A 143 25.04 5.75 -18.53
CA ILE A 143 24.75 4.55 -19.33
C ILE A 143 23.73 4.85 -20.42
N GLN A 144 22.63 5.50 -20.08
CA GLN A 144 21.57 5.91 -21.02
C GLN A 144 22.16 6.69 -22.19
N THR A 145 23.03 7.66 -21.89
CA THR A 145 23.68 8.53 -22.89
C THR A 145 24.72 7.78 -23.73
N ILE A 146 25.62 7.01 -23.10
CA ILE A 146 26.72 6.31 -23.78
C ILE A 146 26.17 5.27 -24.78
N TYR A 147 25.12 4.54 -24.40
CA TYR A 147 24.56 3.49 -25.24
C TYR A 147 23.36 3.95 -26.07
N ASN A 148 22.97 5.22 -25.99
CA ASN A 148 21.84 5.80 -26.70
C ASN A 148 20.56 4.92 -26.55
N LEU A 149 20.24 4.54 -25.31
CA LEU A 149 19.10 3.68 -25.03
C LEU A 149 17.79 4.47 -25.21
N SER A 150 16.73 3.81 -25.67
CA SER A 150 15.40 4.42 -25.72
C SER A 150 14.86 4.69 -24.33
N ASP A 151 13.89 5.62 -24.22
CA ASP A 151 13.28 5.99 -22.94
C ASP A 151 12.63 4.79 -22.22
N SER A 152 12.12 3.82 -22.96
CA SER A 152 11.54 2.58 -22.40
C SER A 152 12.55 1.76 -21.56
N TYR A 153 13.86 1.98 -21.73
CA TYR A 153 14.92 1.37 -20.93
C TYR A 153 15.49 2.33 -19.87
N ASN A 154 14.86 3.48 -19.65
CA ASN A 154 15.33 4.44 -18.66
C ASN A 154 15.03 3.94 -17.23
N ALA A 155 16.04 3.33 -16.61
CA ALA A 155 15.92 2.74 -15.28
C ALA A 155 15.75 3.77 -14.14
N ILE A 156 15.78 5.07 -14.43
CA ILE A 156 15.51 6.13 -13.44
C ILE A 156 14.01 6.41 -13.36
N THR A 157 13.35 6.41 -14.51
CA THR A 157 11.94 6.80 -14.65
C THR A 157 10.99 5.61 -14.74
N HIS A 158 11.51 4.41 -15.09
CA HIS A 158 10.73 3.20 -15.27
C HIS A 158 11.14 2.10 -14.31
N SER A 159 10.16 1.45 -13.72
CA SER A 159 10.32 0.13 -13.12
C SER A 159 10.46 -0.93 -14.22
N PHE A 160 10.85 -2.13 -13.84
CA PHE A 160 10.90 -3.25 -14.78
C PHE A 160 9.54 -3.54 -15.42
N LEU A 161 8.44 -3.48 -14.63
CA LEU A 161 7.08 -3.64 -15.16
C LEU A 161 6.75 -2.61 -16.24
N GLN A 162 6.97 -1.32 -15.97
CA GLN A 162 6.70 -0.24 -16.93
C GLN A 162 7.53 -0.42 -18.20
N SER A 163 8.81 -0.74 -18.07
CA SER A 163 9.68 -1.03 -19.21
C SER A 163 9.16 -2.20 -20.05
N CYS A 164 8.71 -3.29 -19.40
CA CYS A 164 8.14 -4.44 -20.10
C CYS A 164 6.85 -4.07 -20.86
N VAL A 165 5.96 -3.32 -20.25
CA VAL A 165 4.68 -2.89 -20.90
C VAL A 165 4.96 -2.02 -22.13
N GLU A 166 5.97 -1.15 -22.08
CA GLU A 166 6.33 -0.30 -23.21
C GLU A 166 7.03 -1.04 -24.35
N ILE A 167 7.85 -2.03 -24.00
CA ILE A 167 8.66 -2.77 -24.99
C ILE A 167 7.86 -3.90 -25.63
N PHE A 168 7.10 -4.67 -24.85
CA PHE A 168 6.35 -5.83 -25.31
C PHE A 168 4.88 -5.49 -25.61
N LYS A 169 4.64 -4.55 -26.50
CA LYS A 169 3.29 -4.04 -26.83
C LYS A 169 2.30 -5.11 -27.32
N ASP A 170 2.82 -6.18 -27.92
CA ASP A 170 2.00 -7.29 -28.44
C ASP A 170 1.80 -8.41 -27.40
N ALA A 171 2.40 -8.31 -26.21
CA ALA A 171 2.22 -9.29 -25.15
C ALA A 171 0.80 -9.17 -24.57
N PRO A 172 0.15 -10.31 -24.24
CA PRO A 172 -1.16 -10.25 -23.59
C PRO A 172 -1.05 -9.63 -22.20
N VAL A 173 -1.93 -8.65 -21.94
CA VAL A 173 -2.04 -7.99 -20.63
C VAL A 173 -3.41 -8.32 -20.04
N THR A 174 -3.41 -8.80 -18.79
CA THR A 174 -4.64 -9.12 -18.07
C THR A 174 -4.68 -8.33 -16.78
N LEU A 175 -5.71 -7.49 -16.61
CA LEU A 175 -5.96 -6.80 -15.36
C LEU A 175 -6.68 -7.75 -14.40
N LEU A 176 -6.09 -7.97 -13.22
CA LEU A 176 -6.72 -8.71 -12.12
C LEU A 176 -7.63 -7.75 -11.35
N ARG A 177 -8.93 -7.84 -11.60
CA ARG A 177 -9.91 -6.89 -11.06
C ARG A 177 -10.42 -7.24 -9.68
N GLU A 178 -10.39 -8.52 -9.30
CA GLU A 178 -10.98 -8.99 -8.05
C GLU A 178 -10.09 -8.65 -6.86
N HIS A 179 -10.65 -7.91 -5.91
CA HIS A 179 -9.96 -7.48 -4.69
C HIS A 179 -10.54 -8.21 -3.47
N TYR A 180 -9.70 -9.00 -2.78
CA TYR A 180 -10.10 -9.90 -1.69
C TYR A 180 -9.61 -9.47 -0.31
N ARG A 181 -9.00 -8.30 -0.16
CA ARG A 181 -8.32 -7.89 1.07
C ARG A 181 -9.11 -6.87 1.87
N CYS A 182 -9.29 -5.70 1.32
CA CYS A 182 -9.83 -4.55 2.05
C CYS A 182 -11.35 -4.59 2.09
N HIS A 183 -11.91 -4.01 3.16
CA HIS A 183 -13.33 -3.69 3.23
C HIS A 183 -13.76 -2.87 2.00
N PRO A 184 -14.97 -3.11 1.43
CA PRO A 184 -15.42 -2.42 0.21
C PRO A 184 -15.32 -0.90 0.30
N LYS A 185 -15.69 -0.30 1.42
CA LYS A 185 -15.62 1.16 1.64
C LYS A 185 -14.19 1.71 1.67
N ILE A 186 -13.20 0.91 2.06
CA ILE A 186 -11.77 1.31 2.03
C ILE A 186 -11.25 1.29 0.60
N ILE A 187 -11.42 0.15 -0.10
CA ILE A 187 -10.86 -0.01 -1.43
C ILE A 187 -11.57 0.84 -2.49
N GLU A 188 -12.84 1.20 -2.26
CA GLU A 188 -13.60 1.99 -3.23
C GLU A 188 -12.99 3.38 -3.48
N PHE A 189 -12.38 4.01 -2.48
CA PHE A 189 -11.62 5.24 -2.72
C PHE A 189 -10.47 5.00 -3.69
N CYS A 190 -9.65 3.96 -3.45
CA CYS A 190 -8.56 3.60 -4.35
C CYS A 190 -9.08 3.23 -5.74
N ASN A 191 -10.18 2.48 -5.80
CA ASN A 191 -10.82 2.06 -7.04
C ASN A 191 -11.20 3.26 -7.91
N GLN A 192 -11.91 4.23 -7.36
CA GLN A 192 -12.33 5.41 -8.09
C GLN A 192 -11.16 6.33 -8.45
N ARG A 193 -10.21 6.50 -7.52
CA ARG A 193 -9.13 7.47 -7.68
C ARG A 193 -8.00 6.99 -8.57
N PHE A 194 -7.61 5.72 -8.45
CA PHE A 194 -6.40 5.18 -9.06
C PHE A 194 -6.68 4.10 -10.12
N TYR A 195 -7.80 3.38 -10.03
CA TYR A 195 -8.13 2.25 -10.92
C TYR A 195 -9.38 2.48 -11.78
N HIS A 196 -9.85 3.72 -11.92
CA HIS A 196 -10.96 4.12 -12.81
C HIS A 196 -12.27 3.34 -12.57
N GLY A 197 -12.50 2.82 -11.38
CA GLY A 197 -13.67 2.03 -11.04
C GLY A 197 -13.63 0.59 -11.57
N GLU A 198 -12.48 0.09 -11.98
CA GLU A 198 -12.35 -1.25 -12.58
C GLU A 198 -12.22 -2.39 -11.58
N LEU A 199 -11.89 -2.10 -10.32
CA LEU A 199 -11.77 -3.13 -9.29
C LEU A 199 -13.15 -3.62 -8.84
N ILE A 200 -13.22 -4.89 -8.49
CA ILE A 200 -14.41 -5.57 -7.98
C ILE A 200 -14.08 -6.02 -6.55
N ALA A 201 -14.66 -5.36 -5.55
CA ALA A 201 -14.50 -5.78 -4.16
C ALA A 201 -15.24 -7.11 -3.93
N MET A 202 -14.50 -8.13 -3.55
CA MET A 202 -15.01 -9.48 -3.25
C MET A 202 -15.21 -9.68 -1.74
N THR A 203 -14.88 -8.68 -0.94
CA THR A 203 -15.11 -8.64 0.50
C THR A 203 -16.53 -8.18 0.81
N THR A 204 -17.02 -8.48 2.01
CA THR A 204 -18.38 -8.16 2.43
C THR A 204 -18.40 -6.88 3.25
N ASP A 205 -19.39 -6.03 3.02
CA ASP A 205 -19.76 -4.89 3.86
C ASP A 205 -20.97 -5.33 4.71
N ASN A 206 -20.83 -5.33 6.02
CA ASN A 206 -21.90 -5.66 6.96
C ASN A 206 -22.45 -4.39 7.66
N ASP A 207 -22.27 -3.23 7.02
CA ASP A 207 -22.65 -1.90 7.53
C ASP A 207 -21.91 -1.50 8.83
N GLU A 208 -20.64 -1.87 8.95
CA GLU A 208 -19.78 -1.44 10.07
C GLU A 208 -19.62 0.08 10.05
N SER A 209 -19.80 0.71 11.22
CA SER A 209 -19.82 2.19 11.36
C SER A 209 -18.42 2.82 11.44
N ASN A 210 -17.40 2.05 11.79
CA ASN A 210 -16.04 2.53 12.11
C ASN A 210 -14.98 2.14 11.08
N VAL A 211 -15.38 1.80 9.86
CA VAL A 211 -14.47 1.35 8.79
C VAL A 211 -13.44 2.41 8.41
N LEU A 212 -13.88 3.67 8.36
CA LEU A 212 -13.05 4.83 8.02
C LEU A 212 -13.17 5.89 9.11
N GLN A 213 -12.06 6.51 9.47
CA GLN A 213 -12.02 7.56 10.47
C GLN A 213 -10.93 8.58 10.15
N VAL A 214 -11.18 9.85 10.48
CA VAL A 214 -10.18 10.91 10.47
C VAL A 214 -10.08 11.51 11.86
N VAL A 215 -8.88 11.64 12.38
CA VAL A 215 -8.61 12.38 13.63
C VAL A 215 -7.72 13.57 13.29
N ARG A 216 -8.22 14.77 13.54
CA ARG A 216 -7.50 16.01 13.31
C ARG A 216 -6.87 16.50 14.61
N THR A 217 -5.57 16.76 14.56
CA THR A 217 -4.90 17.42 15.69
C THR A 217 -5.21 18.91 15.72
N ALA A 218 -4.85 19.60 16.79
CA ALA A 218 -4.97 21.06 16.86
C ALA A 218 -4.29 21.74 15.66
N LYS A 219 -4.86 22.85 15.19
CA LYS A 219 -4.25 23.65 14.11
C LYS A 219 -2.91 24.22 14.55
N GLY A 220 -1.97 24.31 13.63
CA GLY A 220 -0.70 24.94 13.87
C GLY A 220 0.45 24.34 13.05
N ASN A 221 1.66 24.84 13.29
CA ASN A 221 2.88 24.37 12.66
C ASN A 221 3.60 23.38 13.58
N HIS A 222 3.15 22.12 13.59
CA HIS A 222 3.63 21.09 14.51
C HIS A 222 4.64 20.12 13.87
N ALA A 223 4.72 20.06 12.54
CA ALA A 223 5.70 19.22 11.84
C ALA A 223 7.06 19.93 11.81
N ARG A 224 8.12 19.20 12.21
CA ARG A 224 9.52 19.62 12.14
C ARG A 224 10.38 18.45 11.67
N ASP A 225 11.26 18.68 10.71
CA ASP A 225 12.24 17.68 10.25
C ASP A 225 11.63 16.29 9.91
N LYS A 226 10.43 16.26 9.30
CA LYS A 226 9.69 15.04 8.96
C LYS A 226 9.18 14.27 10.19
N PHE A 227 8.83 15.00 11.23
CA PHE A 227 8.37 14.50 12.50
C PHE A 227 7.27 15.42 13.05
N ASN A 228 6.24 14.86 13.66
CA ASN A 228 5.10 15.58 14.24
C ASN A 228 4.71 14.95 15.59
N GLN A 229 5.24 15.53 16.69
CA GLN A 229 4.96 15.04 18.04
C GLN A 229 3.46 15.06 18.37
N ARG A 230 2.71 16.05 17.84
CA ARG A 230 1.29 16.17 18.10
C ARG A 230 0.50 14.98 17.56
N GLU A 231 0.83 14.50 16.36
CA GLU A 231 0.20 13.31 15.82
C GLU A 231 0.56 12.06 16.63
N ILE A 232 1.80 11.96 17.12
CA ILE A 232 2.22 10.85 18.00
C ILE A 232 1.41 10.85 19.29
N ASP A 233 1.28 12.01 19.97
CA ASP A 233 0.54 12.11 21.21
C ASP A 233 -0.94 11.71 21.00
N VAL A 234 -1.56 12.15 19.90
CA VAL A 234 -2.93 11.79 19.52
C VAL A 234 -3.05 10.30 19.24
N ILE A 235 -2.11 9.72 18.49
CA ILE A 235 -2.11 8.27 18.23
C ILE A 235 -2.04 7.48 19.54
N VAL A 236 -1.12 7.84 20.42
CA VAL A 236 -0.89 7.10 21.66
C VAL A 236 -2.04 7.26 22.66
N GLN A 237 -2.57 8.48 22.80
CA GLN A 237 -3.51 8.80 23.88
C GLN A 237 -4.98 8.73 23.49
N GLU A 238 -5.32 8.93 22.20
CA GLU A 238 -6.70 8.95 21.74
C GLU A 238 -7.02 7.82 20.77
N VAL A 239 -6.14 7.51 19.80
CA VAL A 239 -6.45 6.54 18.73
C VAL A 239 -6.20 5.11 19.17
N MET A 240 -5.01 4.80 19.68
CA MET A 240 -4.67 3.42 20.09
C MET A 240 -5.63 2.81 21.12
N PRO A 241 -6.13 3.58 22.12
CA PRO A 241 -7.09 3.04 23.08
C PRO A 241 -8.45 2.63 22.48
N GLU A 242 -8.80 3.08 21.26
CA GLU A 242 -10.03 2.66 20.57
C GLU A 242 -9.91 1.25 19.96
N TYR A 243 -8.69 0.77 19.75
CA TYR A 243 -8.39 -0.53 19.12
C TYR A 243 -7.74 -1.46 20.14
N THR A 244 -8.53 -1.96 21.09
CA THR A 244 -8.06 -2.79 22.20
C THR A 244 -8.28 -4.30 22.01
N ASP A 245 -8.81 -4.71 20.87
CA ASP A 245 -9.04 -6.12 20.55
C ASP A 245 -7.69 -6.83 20.31
N GLU A 246 -7.32 -7.72 21.24
CA GLU A 246 -6.06 -8.48 21.19
C GLU A 246 -5.96 -9.43 19.99
N GLU A 247 -7.07 -9.79 19.36
CA GLU A 247 -7.08 -10.66 18.18
C GLU A 247 -6.86 -9.90 16.87
N SER A 248 -7.02 -8.58 16.88
CA SER A 248 -6.93 -7.73 15.69
C SER A 248 -5.52 -7.18 15.47
N SER A 249 -4.97 -7.38 14.29
CA SER A 249 -3.65 -6.85 13.94
C SER A 249 -3.72 -5.35 13.65
N ILE A 250 -2.84 -4.57 14.31
CA ILE A 250 -2.73 -3.12 14.14
C ILE A 250 -1.39 -2.77 13.50
N GLY A 251 -1.41 -1.87 12.53
CA GLY A 251 -0.23 -1.30 11.92
C GLY A 251 -0.31 0.21 11.80
N ILE A 252 0.82 0.90 12.01
CA ILE A 252 0.90 2.34 11.85
C ILE A 252 1.79 2.65 10.66
N ILE A 253 1.28 3.42 9.72
CA ILE A 253 1.96 3.75 8.48
C ILE A 253 2.19 5.27 8.40
N THR A 254 3.40 5.66 8.02
CA THR A 254 3.76 7.07 7.85
C THR A 254 4.68 7.27 6.64
N PRO A 255 4.71 8.45 6.01
CA PRO A 255 5.65 8.75 4.92
C PRO A 255 7.11 8.72 5.35
N TYR A 256 7.39 9.08 6.61
CA TYR A 256 8.76 9.37 7.07
C TYR A 256 9.25 8.40 8.14
N ARG A 257 10.52 7.98 7.98
CA ARG A 257 11.16 7.03 8.90
C ARG A 257 11.26 7.57 10.33
N LEU A 258 11.64 8.85 10.49
CA LEU A 258 11.77 9.45 11.80
C LEU A 258 10.45 9.40 12.58
N GLN A 259 9.33 9.68 11.92
CA GLN A 259 8.01 9.58 12.54
C GLN A 259 7.70 8.14 12.99
N ALA A 260 8.01 7.15 12.16
CA ALA A 260 7.80 5.75 12.53
C ALA A 260 8.66 5.33 13.73
N ASP A 261 9.94 5.71 13.74
CA ASP A 261 10.87 5.39 14.81
C ASP A 261 10.40 6.02 16.16
N GLU A 262 9.93 7.28 16.15
CA GLU A 262 9.43 7.96 17.35
C GLU A 262 8.05 7.43 17.80
N ILE A 263 7.17 7.04 16.90
CA ILE A 263 5.92 6.33 17.26
C ILE A 263 6.24 5.02 17.98
N ASN A 264 7.13 4.20 17.42
CA ASN A 264 7.55 2.93 18.02
C ASN A 264 8.15 3.11 19.41
N LYS A 265 8.97 4.15 19.58
CA LYS A 265 9.55 4.53 20.88
C LYS A 265 8.47 4.96 21.89
N ALA A 266 7.48 5.74 21.46
CA ALA A 266 6.39 6.20 22.33
C ALA A 266 5.46 5.06 22.75
N LEU A 267 5.20 4.09 21.86
CA LEU A 267 4.38 2.92 22.12
C LEU A 267 5.14 1.78 22.84
N GLY A 268 6.47 1.77 22.79
CA GLY A 268 7.30 0.68 23.31
C GLY A 268 7.20 -0.63 22.50
N CYS A 269 6.72 -0.58 21.26
CA CYS A 269 6.59 -1.74 20.36
C CYS A 269 6.86 -1.34 18.90
N ASP A 270 7.20 -2.32 18.04
CA ASP A 270 7.59 -2.11 16.64
C ASP A 270 6.42 -2.40 15.68
N ILE A 271 5.42 -1.51 15.69
CA ILE A 271 4.22 -1.61 14.83
C ILE A 271 4.12 -0.48 13.79
N ALA A 272 4.93 0.58 13.93
CA ALA A 272 4.97 1.67 12.99
C ALA A 272 6.10 1.49 11.96
N SER A 273 5.82 1.81 10.71
CA SER A 273 6.81 1.72 9.63
C SER A 273 6.49 2.70 8.50
N THR A 274 7.46 2.92 7.60
CA THR A 274 7.19 3.69 6.39
C THR A 274 6.36 2.87 5.40
N VAL A 275 5.62 3.56 4.52
CA VAL A 275 4.81 2.94 3.47
C VAL A 275 5.62 1.92 2.67
N HIS A 276 6.86 2.26 2.28
CA HIS A 276 7.75 1.36 1.52
C HIS A 276 8.06 0.04 2.25
N LYS A 277 8.27 0.10 3.57
CA LYS A 277 8.53 -1.10 4.37
C LYS A 277 7.26 -1.89 4.69
N TYR A 278 6.10 -1.25 4.54
CA TYR A 278 4.79 -1.87 4.75
C TYR A 278 4.28 -2.60 3.51
N GLN A 279 4.91 -2.39 2.36
CA GLN A 279 4.54 -3.07 1.13
C GLN A 279 4.66 -4.59 1.30
N GLY A 280 3.67 -5.35 0.82
CA GLY A 280 3.55 -6.79 1.07
C GLY A 280 2.98 -7.21 2.43
N ARG A 281 2.82 -6.27 3.39
CA ARG A 281 2.16 -6.51 4.68
C ARG A 281 0.71 -6.05 4.62
N GLU A 282 -0.09 -6.52 5.58
CA GLU A 282 -1.49 -6.11 5.77
C GLU A 282 -1.86 -6.23 7.24
N CYS A 283 -2.77 -5.38 7.70
CA CYS A 283 -3.31 -5.42 9.06
C CYS A 283 -4.82 -5.24 9.03
N ASP A 284 -5.48 -5.71 10.07
CA ASP A 284 -6.92 -5.51 10.21
C ASP A 284 -7.21 -4.01 10.37
N THR A 285 -6.46 -3.34 11.22
CA THR A 285 -6.50 -1.89 11.40
C THR A 285 -5.20 -1.24 10.94
N VAL A 286 -5.31 -0.19 10.11
CA VAL A 286 -4.19 0.68 9.74
C VAL A 286 -4.45 2.09 10.24
N ILE A 287 -3.47 2.65 10.96
CA ILE A 287 -3.44 4.06 11.37
C ILE A 287 -2.41 4.78 10.50
N MET A 288 -2.84 5.79 9.76
CA MET A 288 -1.94 6.61 8.94
C MET A 288 -1.60 7.92 9.66
N SER A 289 -0.32 8.18 9.90
CA SER A 289 0.20 9.46 10.41
C SER A 289 0.75 10.27 9.24
N MET A 290 0.13 11.41 8.93
CA MET A 290 0.44 12.19 7.73
C MET A 290 1.62 13.14 7.89
N VAL A 291 1.93 13.54 9.13
CA VAL A 291 3.09 14.33 9.57
C VAL A 291 3.07 15.78 9.10
N ASP A 292 3.02 16.04 7.81
CA ASP A 292 3.23 17.35 7.22
C ASP A 292 2.14 18.36 7.61
N ASN A 293 2.54 19.61 7.85
CA ASN A 293 1.57 20.71 8.11
C ASN A 293 0.71 21.04 6.89
N VAL A 294 1.26 20.86 5.70
CA VAL A 294 0.60 20.89 4.39
C VAL A 294 1.15 19.72 3.59
N PRO A 295 0.30 18.91 2.95
CA PRO A 295 0.77 17.80 2.12
C PRO A 295 1.82 18.24 1.10
N THR A 296 2.91 17.49 1.02
CA THR A 296 3.98 17.70 0.05
C THR A 296 3.80 16.76 -1.14
N GLU A 297 4.50 17.00 -2.24
CA GLU A 297 4.53 16.11 -3.40
C GLU A 297 4.88 14.67 -3.01
N PHE A 298 5.73 14.49 -2.00
CA PHE A 298 6.10 13.17 -1.51
C PHE A 298 5.03 12.53 -0.62
N SER A 299 4.50 13.26 0.38
CA SER A 299 3.51 12.68 1.31
C SER A 299 2.11 12.55 0.72
N ASP A 300 1.83 13.25 -0.37
CA ASP A 300 0.58 13.17 -1.14
C ASP A 300 0.71 12.38 -2.45
N ASP A 301 1.84 11.69 -2.64
CA ASP A 301 2.06 10.86 -3.82
C ASP A 301 0.96 9.79 -3.96
N ALA A 302 0.41 9.66 -5.17
CA ALA A 302 -0.74 8.80 -5.45
C ALA A 302 -0.43 7.31 -5.16
N ASN A 303 0.75 6.84 -5.57
CA ASN A 303 1.15 5.45 -5.37
C ASN A 303 1.43 5.16 -3.90
N LEU A 304 2.01 6.13 -3.19
CA LEU A 304 2.24 6.04 -1.75
C LEU A 304 0.93 5.91 -0.98
N LEU A 305 -0.05 6.77 -1.26
CA LEU A 305 -1.36 6.73 -0.61
C LEU A 305 -2.15 5.47 -0.99
N ASN A 306 -2.13 5.07 -2.25
CA ASN A 306 -2.78 3.84 -2.69
C ASN A 306 -2.25 2.61 -1.94
N VAL A 307 -0.92 2.50 -1.82
CA VAL A 307 -0.30 1.41 -1.04
C VAL A 307 -0.71 1.49 0.42
N ALA A 308 -0.61 2.65 1.06
CA ALA A 308 -0.91 2.82 2.48
C ALA A 308 -2.36 2.44 2.81
N ILE A 309 -3.33 2.95 2.05
CA ILE A 309 -4.78 2.69 2.21
C ILE A 309 -5.07 1.21 2.01
N SER A 310 -4.54 0.60 0.96
CA SER A 310 -4.79 -0.80 0.62
C SER A 310 -4.13 -1.82 1.57
N ARG A 311 -3.42 -1.38 2.62
CA ARG A 311 -2.92 -2.25 3.70
C ARG A 311 -3.97 -2.55 4.77
N ALA A 312 -5.02 -1.73 4.88
CA ALA A 312 -6.09 -1.90 5.84
C ALA A 312 -7.12 -2.94 5.36
N LYS A 313 -7.38 -3.96 6.18
CA LYS A 313 -8.43 -4.94 5.87
C LYS A 313 -9.81 -4.44 6.28
N THR A 314 -9.97 -4.02 7.54
CA THR A 314 -11.26 -3.71 8.15
C THR A 314 -11.41 -2.25 8.57
N HIS A 315 -10.32 -1.63 9.08
CA HIS A 315 -10.37 -0.27 9.60
C HIS A 315 -9.20 0.57 9.11
N LEU A 316 -9.48 1.80 8.71
CA LEU A 316 -8.49 2.80 8.32
C LEU A 316 -8.73 4.08 9.11
N CYS A 317 -7.78 4.47 9.95
CA CYS A 317 -7.78 5.73 10.68
C CYS A 317 -6.68 6.65 10.14
N ILE A 318 -7.05 7.87 9.78
CA ILE A 318 -6.11 8.89 9.30
C ILE A 318 -5.91 9.93 10.39
N VAL A 319 -4.68 10.08 10.85
CA VAL A 319 -4.30 11.14 11.79
C VAL A 319 -3.56 12.24 11.01
N THR A 320 -4.09 13.43 11.04
CA THR A 320 -3.57 14.58 10.30
C THR A 320 -3.73 15.86 11.12
N ASN A 321 -3.02 16.89 10.73
CA ASN A 321 -3.20 18.18 11.38
C ASN A 321 -4.57 18.83 11.05
N GLY A 322 -5.01 19.79 11.87
CA GLY A 322 -6.26 20.52 11.68
C GLY A 322 -6.17 21.71 10.72
N ASN A 323 -5.06 21.89 10.02
CA ASN A 323 -4.87 22.98 9.06
C ASN A 323 -5.73 22.79 7.81
N GLU A 324 -5.88 23.84 7.02
CA GLU A 324 -6.52 23.74 5.72
C GLU A 324 -5.62 22.96 4.75
N ILE A 325 -6.19 21.93 4.15
CA ILE A 325 -5.53 21.08 3.17
C ILE A 325 -5.95 21.56 1.77
N PRO A 326 -5.01 21.77 0.83
CA PRO A 326 -5.35 22.14 -0.55
C PRO A 326 -6.29 21.12 -1.18
N LYS A 327 -7.37 21.59 -1.82
CA LYS A 327 -8.47 20.73 -2.32
C LYS A 327 -8.09 19.78 -3.45
N ASP A 328 -7.02 20.08 -4.16
CA ASP A 328 -6.47 19.29 -5.27
C ASP A 328 -5.58 18.12 -4.82
N THR A 329 -5.28 18.01 -3.53
CA THR A 329 -4.48 16.94 -2.97
C THR A 329 -5.27 15.62 -2.85
N ASN A 330 -4.57 14.49 -2.93
CA ASN A 330 -5.15 13.16 -2.73
C ASN A 330 -5.69 13.00 -1.30
N LEU A 331 -4.97 13.53 -0.30
CA LEU A 331 -5.40 13.52 1.10
C LEU A 331 -6.71 14.29 1.29
N ALA A 332 -6.85 15.48 0.68
CA ALA A 332 -8.11 16.24 0.77
C ALA A 332 -9.28 15.48 0.16
N GLN A 333 -9.05 14.79 -0.95
CA GLN A 333 -10.07 13.98 -1.61
C GLN A 333 -10.44 12.73 -0.80
N LEU A 334 -9.46 12.11 -0.14
CA LEU A 334 -9.73 10.99 0.79
C LEU A 334 -10.58 11.45 1.98
N ILE A 335 -10.26 12.58 2.58
CA ILE A 335 -11.05 13.15 3.69
C ILE A 335 -12.47 13.52 3.21
N ALA A 336 -12.59 14.10 2.02
CA ALA A 336 -13.89 14.42 1.42
C ALA A 336 -14.73 13.15 1.14
N TYR A 337 -14.09 12.07 0.69
CA TYR A 337 -14.73 10.77 0.50
C TYR A 337 -15.24 10.19 1.84
N ILE A 338 -14.42 10.25 2.89
CA ILE A 338 -14.78 9.81 4.24
C ILE A 338 -15.98 10.60 4.75
N GLN A 339 -15.96 11.92 4.59
CA GLN A 339 -17.05 12.80 4.98
C GLN A 339 -18.33 12.55 4.16
N TYR A 340 -18.22 12.36 2.86
CA TYR A 340 -19.34 12.06 1.96
C TYR A 340 -20.07 10.77 2.35
N ASN A 341 -19.33 9.78 2.79
CA ASN A 341 -19.87 8.49 3.24
C ASN A 341 -20.33 8.51 4.71
N ASN A 342 -20.42 9.69 5.34
CA ASN A 342 -20.86 9.88 6.72
C ASN A 342 -20.02 9.15 7.78
N PHE A 343 -18.75 8.92 7.51
CA PHE A 343 -17.81 8.41 8.50
C PHE A 343 -17.31 9.53 9.41
N GLU A 344 -16.77 9.13 10.55
CA GLU A 344 -16.42 10.05 11.63
C GLU A 344 -15.18 10.87 11.32
N ILE A 345 -15.28 12.19 11.54
CA ILE A 345 -14.17 13.12 11.59
C ILE A 345 -14.08 13.68 13.00
N LYS A 346 -13.10 13.25 13.76
CA LYS A 346 -12.88 13.69 15.14
C LYS A 346 -11.89 14.85 15.19
N GLU A 347 -12.16 15.82 16.03
CA GLU A 347 -11.18 16.82 16.44
C GLU A 347 -10.54 16.34 17.75
N SER A 348 -9.22 16.23 17.77
CA SER A 348 -8.47 15.82 18.97
C SER A 348 -8.70 16.79 20.11
N LYS A 349 -8.80 16.24 21.32
CA LYS A 349 -8.91 17.02 22.58
C LYS A 349 -7.55 17.41 23.12
N LEU A 350 -6.46 16.88 22.57
CA LEU A 350 -5.10 17.17 23.02
C LEU A 350 -4.66 18.56 22.54
N HIS A 351 -4.43 19.40 23.49
CA HIS A 351 -3.89 20.75 23.31
C HIS A 351 -2.64 20.92 24.16
N SER A 352 -1.66 21.67 23.65
CA SER A 352 -0.53 22.08 24.49
C SER A 352 -0.99 23.12 25.53
N VAL A 353 -0.21 23.27 26.59
CA VAL A 353 -0.40 24.36 27.56
C VAL A 353 -0.38 25.72 26.84
N PHE A 354 0.44 25.85 25.82
CA PHE A 354 0.51 27.05 24.99
C PHE A 354 -0.80 27.30 24.21
N ASP A 355 -1.39 26.28 23.59
CA ASP A 355 -2.67 26.41 22.88
C ASP A 355 -3.79 26.86 23.82
N LEU A 356 -3.81 26.31 25.04
CA LEU A 356 -4.78 26.67 26.07
C LEU A 356 -4.61 28.12 26.53
N LEU A 357 -3.36 28.53 26.83
CA LEU A 357 -3.05 29.91 27.23
C LEU A 357 -3.32 30.90 26.11
N TYR A 358 -3.02 30.55 24.85
CA TYR A 358 -3.29 31.42 23.72
C TYR A 358 -4.78 31.62 23.48
N LYS A 359 -5.59 30.55 23.54
CA LYS A 359 -7.06 30.65 23.44
C LYS A 359 -7.66 31.50 24.55
N GLN A 360 -7.18 31.38 25.78
CA GLN A 360 -7.72 32.08 26.93
C GLN A 360 -7.48 33.62 26.90
N TYR A 361 -6.35 34.05 26.31
CA TYR A 361 -5.96 35.46 26.31
C TYR A 361 -5.94 36.14 24.92
N THR A 362 -6.43 35.48 23.88
CA THR A 362 -6.30 35.98 22.48
C THR A 362 -7.05 37.34 22.31
N SER A 363 -8.23 37.50 22.88
CA SER A 363 -9.00 38.76 22.77
C SER A 363 -8.36 39.92 23.54
N GLU A 364 -7.82 39.64 24.72
CA GLU A 364 -7.16 40.65 25.56
C GLU A 364 -5.80 41.05 24.97
N ARG A 365 -5.03 40.07 24.47
CA ARG A 365 -3.74 40.32 23.82
C ARG A 365 -3.87 41.05 22.49
N LEU A 366 -4.88 40.72 21.66
CA LEU A 366 -5.21 41.48 20.45
C LEU A 366 -5.62 42.91 20.76
N ALA A 367 -6.42 43.13 21.80
CA ALA A 367 -6.78 44.46 22.25
C ALA A 367 -5.55 45.24 22.74
N TYR A 368 -4.67 44.58 23.51
CA TYR A 368 -3.45 45.19 24.03
C TYR A 368 -2.43 45.48 22.88
N ALA A 369 -2.23 44.57 21.94
CA ALA A 369 -1.36 44.76 20.77
C ALA A 369 -1.88 45.86 19.84
N LYS A 370 -3.18 45.97 19.64
CA LYS A 370 -3.80 47.12 18.89
C LYS A 370 -3.59 48.47 19.58
N ALA A 371 -3.59 48.49 20.92
CA ALA A 371 -3.31 49.69 21.68
C ALA A 371 -1.84 50.08 21.76
N HIS A 372 -0.94 49.09 21.51
CA HIS A 372 0.52 49.24 21.64
C HIS A 372 1.24 48.63 20.41
N PRO A 373 1.23 49.32 19.25
CA PRO A 373 1.78 48.76 18.00
C PRO A 373 3.24 48.29 18.06
N GLN A 374 4.06 48.95 18.88
CA GLN A 374 5.47 48.59 19.09
C GLN A 374 5.66 47.24 19.82
N VAL A 375 4.67 46.85 20.63
CA VAL A 375 4.68 45.55 21.34
C VAL A 375 4.20 44.43 20.41
N SER A 376 3.39 44.76 19.40
CA SER A 376 2.90 43.79 18.44
C SER A 376 4.00 43.27 17.51
N GLU A 377 4.96 44.10 17.14
CA GLU A 377 6.12 43.71 16.34
C GLU A 377 7.05 42.77 17.11
N TYR A 378 7.34 43.08 18.37
CA TYR A 378 8.15 42.25 19.28
C TYR A 378 7.47 40.90 19.59
N MET A 379 6.16 40.86 19.74
CA MET A 379 5.42 39.62 20.00
C MET A 379 5.30 38.73 18.75
N SER A 380 5.25 39.28 17.53
CA SER A 380 5.25 38.52 16.31
C SER A 380 6.59 37.83 16.04
N GLU A 381 7.71 38.48 16.35
CA GLU A 381 9.04 37.91 16.21
C GLU A 381 9.34 36.83 17.25
N ASN A 382 8.96 37.02 18.52
CA ASN A 382 9.22 36.02 19.56
C ASN A 382 8.26 34.81 19.52
N LEU A 383 7.04 34.96 19.02
CA LEU A 383 6.11 33.84 18.82
C LEU A 383 6.57 32.88 17.73
N MET A 384 7.48 33.30 16.83
CA MET A 384 8.06 32.42 15.82
C MET A 384 9.23 31.58 16.32
N TYR A 385 9.81 31.91 17.48
CA TYR A 385 11.03 31.25 18.01
C TYR A 385 10.76 30.30 19.21
N ASP A 386 9.59 30.36 19.84
CA ASP A 386 9.25 29.57 21.04
C ASP A 386 8.26 28.43 20.78
N VAL A 387 8.08 28.02 19.51
CA VAL A 387 7.16 26.92 19.14
C VAL A 387 7.93 25.77 18.52
#